data_df202677bf1e0848ebe1b142bb2e4c37
#
_entry.id   df202677bf1e0848ebe1b142bb2e4c37
#
_cell.length_a   1.000
_cell.length_b   1.000
_cell.length_c   1.000
_cell.angle_alpha   90.00
_cell.angle_beta   90.00
_cell.angle_gamma   90.00
#
_symmetry.space_group_name_H-M   'P 1'
#
loop_
_entity.id
_entity.type
_entity.pdbx_description
1 polymer ?
#
loop_
_entity_poly.entity_id
_entity_poly.type
_entity_poly.pdbx_seq_one_letter_code
_entity_poly.pdbx_strand_id
1 'polypeptide(L)'
;MKFKSPDGRVFDSLIKAIENYMWEPKDELQQNCESIANDSNHEAKSDGGKPRPSLVPPALIRGTDAVREYGTKTYGSPDNWRKVEPQRYWDALLRHVLAAWNDWKAVDPESGMPHLWHIACNAGFLMQYMEEEQDGKDNQE
;
A
#
# COMPACT_ATOMS: atom_id res chain seq x y z
N MET A 1 -5.98 18.02 17.62
CA MET A 1 -4.83 18.07 16.69
C MET A 1 -5.38 18.35 15.29
N LYS A 2 -4.84 19.31 14.57
CA LYS A 2 -5.29 19.63 13.20
C LYS A 2 -4.38 18.92 12.20
N PHE A 3 -4.97 18.29 11.21
CA PHE A 3 -4.25 17.60 10.13
C PHE A 3 -4.29 18.45 8.87
N LYS A 4 -3.15 18.62 8.22
CA LYS A 4 -3.01 19.38 6.97
C LYS A 4 -2.69 18.41 5.83
N SER A 5 -3.51 18.40 4.80
CA SER A 5 -3.28 17.61 3.59
C SER A 5 -2.15 18.18 2.73
N PRO A 6 -1.57 17.42 1.80
CA PRO A 6 -0.54 17.90 0.89
C PRO A 6 -0.97 19.10 0.03
N ASP A 7 -2.26 19.23 -0.28
CA ASP A 7 -2.86 20.36 -1.01
C ASP A 7 -3.21 21.55 -0.12
N GLY A 8 -2.86 21.51 1.18
CA GLY A 8 -3.01 22.61 2.13
C GLY A 8 -4.33 22.65 2.89
N ARG A 9 -5.28 21.75 2.65
CA ARG A 9 -6.54 21.67 3.40
C ARG A 9 -6.30 21.24 4.84
N VAL A 10 -7.06 21.80 5.77
CA VAL A 10 -6.95 21.53 7.21
C VAL A 10 -8.18 20.77 7.69
N PHE A 11 -7.97 19.69 8.41
CA PHE A 11 -9.01 18.82 8.94
C PHE A 11 -8.91 18.71 10.46
N ASP A 12 -10.05 18.67 11.13
CA ASP A 12 -10.12 18.55 12.59
C ASP A 12 -9.86 17.13 13.09
N SER A 13 -9.95 16.13 12.21
CA SER A 13 -9.62 14.76 12.52
C SER A 13 -8.97 14.05 11.33
N LEU A 14 -8.12 13.05 11.62
CA LEU A 14 -7.51 12.20 10.62
C LEU A 14 -8.56 11.44 9.81
N ILE A 15 -9.65 10.99 10.47
CA ILE A 15 -10.75 10.26 9.82
C ILE A 15 -11.38 11.13 8.74
N LYS A 16 -11.71 12.39 9.03
CA LYS A 16 -12.25 13.33 8.03
C LYS A 16 -11.28 13.62 6.89
N ALA A 17 -9.97 13.68 7.18
CA ALA A 17 -8.96 13.83 6.15
C ALA A 17 -8.93 12.60 5.23
N ILE A 18 -9.00 11.39 5.79
CA ILE A 18 -9.03 10.13 5.05
C ILE A 18 -10.33 10.02 4.23
N GLU A 19 -11.49 10.25 4.82
CA GLU A 19 -12.79 10.20 4.15
C GLU A 19 -12.86 11.14 2.92
N ASN A 20 -12.27 12.33 3.03
CA ASN A 20 -12.26 13.31 1.94
C ASN A 20 -11.29 12.92 0.80
N TYR A 21 -10.29 12.08 1.07
CA TYR A 21 -9.35 11.56 0.08
C TYR A 21 -9.74 10.21 -0.52
N MET A 22 -10.49 9.39 0.22
CA MET A 22 -10.81 8.02 -0.20
C MET A 22 -12.04 7.90 -1.11
N TRP A 23 -12.84 8.98 -1.30
CA TRP A 23 -14.08 8.86 -2.03
C TRP A 23 -14.25 9.87 -3.17
N GLU A 24 -13.45 9.73 -4.20
CA GLU A 24 -13.85 10.02 -5.58
C GLU A 24 -13.26 8.93 -6.46
N PRO A 25 -14.09 7.99 -6.99
CA PRO A 25 -13.66 7.11 -8.05
C PRO A 25 -13.37 8.00 -9.25
N LYS A 26 -12.09 8.22 -9.53
CA LYS A 26 -11.69 8.96 -10.72
C LYS A 26 -11.74 7.99 -11.88
N ASP A 27 -12.82 8.07 -12.66
CA ASP A 27 -12.94 7.43 -13.99
C ASP A 27 -11.73 7.75 -14.90
N GLU A 28 -11.04 8.86 -14.63
CA GLU A 28 -9.79 9.26 -15.29
C GLU A 28 -8.62 8.29 -15.07
N LEU A 29 -8.55 7.57 -13.93
CA LEU A 29 -7.48 6.60 -13.68
C LEU A 29 -7.66 5.33 -14.52
N GLN A 30 -8.90 4.93 -14.76
CA GLN A 30 -9.23 3.76 -15.57
C GLN A 30 -9.01 4.04 -17.06
N GLN A 31 -9.40 5.22 -17.54
CA GLN A 31 -9.15 5.66 -18.91
C GLN A 31 -7.66 5.85 -19.22
N ASN A 32 -6.86 6.35 -18.28
CA ASN A 32 -5.41 6.47 -18.43
C ASN A 32 -4.71 5.10 -18.49
N CYS A 33 -5.18 4.08 -17.77
CA CYS A 33 -4.65 2.72 -17.89
C CYS A 33 -4.91 2.11 -19.28
N GLU A 34 -6.09 2.35 -19.87
CA GLU A 34 -6.45 1.84 -21.20
C GLU A 34 -5.68 2.55 -22.32
N SER A 35 -5.41 3.86 -22.20
CA SER A 35 -4.66 4.62 -23.22
C SER A 35 -3.18 4.28 -23.27
N ILE A 36 -2.57 3.91 -22.14
CA ILE A 36 -1.17 3.46 -22.06
C ILE A 36 -1.00 2.05 -22.64
N ALA A 37 -2.06 1.23 -22.63
CA ALA A 37 -2.02 -0.13 -23.17
C ALA A 37 -1.97 -0.20 -24.71
N ASN A 38 -2.29 0.89 -25.41
CA ASN A 38 -2.47 0.87 -26.88
C ASN A 38 -1.24 1.31 -27.70
N ASP A 39 -0.12 1.70 -27.10
CA ASP A 39 1.05 2.22 -27.82
C ASP A 39 2.30 1.33 -27.70
N SER A 40 2.14 0.01 -27.80
CA SER A 40 3.27 -0.91 -27.83
C SER A 40 3.41 -1.55 -29.21
N ASN A 41 4.63 -1.49 -29.75
CA ASN A 41 5.04 -2.19 -30.96
C ASN A 41 4.96 -3.71 -30.74
N HIS A 42 3.88 -4.34 -31.14
CA HIS A 42 3.58 -5.77 -30.91
C HIS A 42 4.35 -6.75 -31.79
N GLU A 43 5.21 -6.28 -32.72
CA GLU A 43 5.90 -7.16 -33.67
C GLU A 43 6.92 -8.11 -33.01
N ALA A 44 7.55 -7.69 -31.90
CA ALA A 44 8.57 -8.50 -31.21
C ALA A 44 8.04 -9.30 -30.01
N LYS A 45 6.97 -8.85 -29.36
CA LYS A 45 6.39 -9.47 -28.17
C LYS A 45 4.93 -9.09 -27.97
N SER A 46 4.06 -10.09 -27.85
CA SER A 46 2.64 -9.88 -27.55
C SER A 46 2.42 -9.69 -26.05
N ASP A 47 2.49 -8.44 -25.58
CA ASP A 47 2.28 -8.05 -24.17
C ASP A 47 1.23 -6.96 -23.99
N GLY A 48 0.50 -6.60 -25.03
CA GLY A 48 -0.66 -5.71 -24.98
C GLY A 48 -1.69 -6.17 -23.96
N GLY A 49 -2.15 -5.25 -23.10
CA GLY A 49 -3.11 -5.53 -22.04
C GLY A 49 -2.56 -6.26 -20.80
N LYS A 50 -1.27 -6.64 -20.80
CA LYS A 50 -0.65 -7.26 -19.62
C LYS A 50 -0.21 -6.22 -18.60
N PRO A 51 -0.30 -6.52 -17.27
CA PRO A 51 0.23 -5.64 -16.24
C PRO A 51 1.70 -5.30 -16.46
N ARG A 52 2.09 -4.08 -16.09
CA ARG A 52 3.45 -3.56 -16.20
C ARG A 52 4.07 -3.33 -14.81
N PRO A 53 4.58 -4.37 -14.12
CA PRO A 53 5.17 -4.24 -12.78
C PRO A 53 6.34 -3.26 -12.71
N SER A 54 7.00 -2.97 -13.84
CA SER A 54 8.07 -1.97 -13.95
C SER A 54 7.62 -0.53 -13.65
N LEU A 55 6.32 -0.26 -13.64
CA LEU A 55 5.76 1.03 -13.21
C LEU A 55 5.76 1.19 -11.69
N VAL A 56 5.91 0.11 -10.93
CA VAL A 56 6.03 0.18 -9.48
C VAL A 56 7.40 0.75 -9.11
N PRO A 57 7.47 1.85 -8.32
CA PRO A 57 8.74 2.41 -7.90
C PRO A 57 9.60 1.37 -7.18
N PRO A 58 10.87 1.16 -7.56
CA PRO A 58 11.74 0.18 -6.89
C PRO A 58 11.91 0.42 -5.39
N ALA A 59 11.76 1.66 -4.93
CA ALA A 59 11.80 2.00 -3.51
C ALA A 59 10.68 1.35 -2.71
N LEU A 60 9.48 1.18 -3.30
CA LEU A 60 8.35 0.49 -2.67
C LEU A 60 8.72 -0.98 -2.40
N ILE A 61 9.30 -1.65 -3.38
CA ILE A 61 9.71 -3.06 -3.25
C ILE A 61 10.79 -3.18 -2.19
N ARG A 62 11.88 -2.40 -2.29
CA ARG A 62 12.99 -2.46 -1.32
C ARG A 62 12.57 -2.14 0.11
N GLY A 63 11.71 -1.12 0.30
CA GLY A 63 11.24 -0.75 1.62
C GLY A 63 10.36 -1.83 2.25
N THR A 64 9.44 -2.39 1.47
CA THR A 64 8.59 -3.49 1.92
C THR A 64 9.42 -4.74 2.25
N ASP A 65 10.39 -5.09 1.40
CA ASP A 65 11.31 -6.21 1.60
C ASP A 65 12.09 -6.07 2.91
N ALA A 66 12.70 -4.93 3.17
CA ALA A 66 13.46 -4.67 4.40
C ALA A 66 12.59 -4.86 5.67
N VAL A 67 11.35 -4.38 5.67
CA VAL A 67 10.43 -4.57 6.80
C VAL A 67 10.02 -6.04 6.94
N ARG A 68 9.82 -6.74 5.82
CA ARG A 68 9.53 -8.19 5.81
C ARG A 68 10.69 -9.01 6.39
N GLU A 69 11.92 -8.70 6.00
CA GLU A 69 13.13 -9.31 6.55
C GLU A 69 13.25 -9.10 8.06
N TYR A 70 13.03 -7.87 8.53
CA TYR A 70 13.01 -7.56 9.95
C TYR A 70 11.94 -8.35 10.71
N GLY A 71 10.71 -8.38 10.19
CA GLY A 71 9.61 -9.14 10.78
C GLY A 71 9.89 -10.64 10.83
N THR A 72 10.47 -11.20 9.76
CA THR A 72 10.84 -12.61 9.71
C THR A 72 11.89 -12.98 10.76
N LYS A 73 12.89 -12.12 10.96
CA LYS A 73 13.91 -12.30 12.01
C LYS A 73 13.31 -12.21 13.41
N THR A 74 12.39 -11.26 13.61
CA THR A 74 11.77 -11.00 14.90
C THR A 74 10.80 -12.10 15.31
N TYR A 75 10.01 -12.63 14.37
CA TYR A 75 8.92 -13.58 14.64
C TYR A 75 9.19 -15.01 14.16
N GLY A 76 10.37 -15.26 13.60
CA GLY A 76 10.89 -16.60 13.31
C GLY A 76 10.29 -17.29 12.08
N SER A 77 9.37 -16.66 11.33
CA SER A 77 8.78 -17.26 10.12
C SER A 77 8.34 -16.19 9.12
N PRO A 78 8.59 -16.37 7.82
CA PRO A 78 8.08 -15.50 6.78
C PRO A 78 6.55 -15.49 6.66
N ASP A 79 5.89 -16.56 7.11
CA ASP A 79 4.43 -16.72 7.03
C ASP A 79 3.70 -16.36 8.32
N ASN A 80 4.41 -15.90 9.34
CA ASN A 80 3.80 -15.55 10.63
C ASN A 80 2.72 -14.48 10.50
N TRP A 81 2.84 -13.58 9.53
CA TRP A 81 1.86 -12.52 9.26
C TRP A 81 0.45 -13.06 8.98
N ARG A 82 0.31 -14.27 8.42
CA ARG A 82 -0.99 -14.91 8.14
C ARG A 82 -1.76 -15.31 9.39
N LYS A 83 -1.11 -15.32 10.56
CA LYS A 83 -1.73 -15.63 11.86
C LYS A 83 -2.23 -14.38 12.57
N VAL A 84 -2.02 -13.20 12.00
CA VAL A 84 -2.35 -11.90 12.59
C VAL A 84 -3.64 -11.41 11.99
N GLU A 85 -4.60 -11.03 12.83
CA GLU A 85 -5.88 -10.49 12.38
C GLU A 85 -5.70 -9.19 11.58
N PRO A 86 -6.44 -8.99 10.47
CA PRO A 86 -6.33 -7.80 9.62
C PRO A 86 -6.44 -6.48 10.37
N GLN A 87 -7.28 -6.40 11.41
CA GLN A 87 -7.46 -5.20 12.22
C GLN A 87 -6.13 -4.73 12.86
N ARG A 88 -5.26 -5.65 13.26
CA ARG A 88 -3.96 -5.30 13.84
C ARG A 88 -3.01 -4.66 12.84
N TYR A 89 -3.14 -5.00 11.55
CA TYR A 89 -2.40 -4.34 10.47
C TYR A 89 -2.94 -2.94 10.19
N TRP A 90 -4.27 -2.75 10.25
CA TRP A 90 -4.87 -1.42 10.20
C TRP A 90 -4.36 -0.51 11.31
N ASP A 91 -4.34 -1.01 12.54
CA ASP A 91 -3.86 -0.24 13.69
C ASP A 91 -2.36 0.10 13.57
N ALA A 92 -1.54 -0.84 13.10
CA ALA A 92 -0.13 -0.62 12.86
C ALA A 92 0.11 0.41 11.75
N LEU A 93 -0.61 0.27 10.62
CA LEU A 93 -0.57 1.20 9.50
C LEU A 93 -0.89 2.62 9.96
N LEU A 94 -1.99 2.81 10.68
CA LEU A 94 -2.40 4.12 11.18
C LEU A 94 -1.39 4.72 12.16
N ARG A 95 -0.77 3.92 13.05
CA ARG A 95 0.31 4.42 13.93
C ARG A 95 1.48 4.96 13.14
N HIS A 96 1.94 4.26 12.10
CA HIS A 96 3.03 4.72 11.25
C HIS A 96 2.63 5.94 10.39
N VAL A 97 1.39 6.01 9.91
CA VAL A 97 0.87 7.20 9.20
C VAL A 97 0.92 8.41 10.13
N LEU A 98 0.43 8.29 11.37
CA LEU A 98 0.45 9.39 12.34
C LEU A 98 1.88 9.83 12.66
N ALA A 99 2.81 8.90 12.82
CA ALA A 99 4.22 9.21 13.08
C ALA A 99 4.88 9.93 11.89
N ALA A 100 4.57 9.54 10.66
CA ALA A 100 5.12 10.15 9.45
C ALA A 100 4.41 11.45 9.02
N TRP A 101 3.26 11.79 9.60
CA TRP A 101 2.38 12.86 9.09
C TRP A 101 3.07 14.22 8.98
N ASN A 102 3.86 14.60 9.98
CA ASN A 102 4.57 15.88 10.00
C ASN A 102 5.99 15.81 9.44
N ASP A 103 6.57 14.61 9.40
CA ASP A 103 7.88 14.34 8.82
C ASP A 103 7.87 12.98 8.12
N TRP A 104 7.66 13.00 6.82
CA TRP A 104 7.63 11.80 5.98
C TRP A 104 8.96 11.03 5.91
N LYS A 105 10.06 11.62 6.43
CA LYS A 105 11.38 10.97 6.57
C LYS A 105 11.60 10.35 7.95
N ALA A 106 10.64 10.52 8.86
CA ALA A 106 10.76 9.97 10.21
C ALA A 106 10.97 8.46 10.18
N VAL A 107 11.81 7.97 11.08
CA VAL A 107 12.12 6.55 11.24
C VAL A 107 11.47 6.00 12.49
N ASP A 108 11.03 4.76 12.39
CA ASP A 108 10.52 4.01 13.53
C ASP A 108 11.65 3.66 14.49
N PRO A 109 11.58 4.04 15.78
CA PRO A 109 12.66 3.82 16.72
C PRO A 109 12.90 2.34 17.06
N GLU A 110 11.91 1.48 16.86
CA GLU A 110 12.03 0.05 17.15
C GLU A 110 12.83 -0.67 16.05
N SER A 111 12.53 -0.41 14.81
CA SER A 111 13.16 -1.08 13.67
C SER A 111 14.33 -0.31 13.06
N GLY A 112 14.40 1.00 13.31
CA GLY A 112 15.35 1.92 12.67
C GLY A 112 15.04 2.20 11.21
N MET A 113 13.85 1.81 10.71
CA MET A 113 13.45 1.96 9.32
C MET A 113 12.40 3.09 9.14
N PRO A 114 12.34 3.73 7.96
CA PRO A 114 11.35 4.75 7.69
C PRO A 114 9.91 4.27 7.94
N HIS A 115 9.08 5.08 8.59
CA HIS A 115 7.66 4.76 8.79
C HIS A 115 6.92 4.47 7.49
N LEU A 116 7.29 5.13 6.38
CA LEU A 116 6.71 4.87 5.06
C LEU A 116 6.90 3.41 4.59
N TRP A 117 8.00 2.76 4.96
CA TRP A 117 8.23 1.36 4.62
C TRP A 117 7.28 0.44 5.39
N HIS A 118 7.04 0.74 6.67
CA HIS A 118 6.06 0.03 7.49
C HIS A 118 4.63 0.24 6.99
N ILE A 119 4.26 1.45 6.56
CA ILE A 119 2.97 1.75 5.94
C ILE A 119 2.77 0.88 4.70
N ALA A 120 3.75 0.84 3.81
CA ALA A 120 3.69 0.04 2.59
C ALA A 120 3.57 -1.46 2.89
N CYS A 121 4.33 -1.97 3.86
CA CYS A 121 4.29 -3.38 4.27
C CYS A 121 2.92 -3.76 4.86
N ASN A 122 2.39 -2.97 5.80
CA ASN A 122 1.07 -3.23 6.39
C ASN A 122 -0.06 -3.14 5.35
N ALA A 123 0.01 -2.17 4.43
CA ALA A 123 -0.93 -2.07 3.32
C ALA A 123 -0.85 -3.31 2.41
N GLY A 124 0.36 -3.81 2.15
CA GLY A 124 0.57 -5.03 1.36
C GLY A 124 -0.09 -6.27 1.97
N PHE A 125 -0.03 -6.43 3.30
CA PHE A 125 -0.75 -7.52 3.98
C PHE A 125 -2.27 -7.40 3.84
N LEU A 126 -2.80 -6.18 4.00
CA LEU A 126 -4.23 -5.94 3.86
C LEU A 126 -4.72 -6.17 2.43
N MET A 127 -3.93 -5.78 1.42
CA MET A 127 -4.24 -6.07 0.01
C MET A 127 -4.25 -7.58 -0.25
N GLN A 128 -3.30 -8.34 0.31
CA GLN A 128 -3.26 -9.79 0.14
C GLN A 128 -4.48 -10.47 0.77
N TYR A 129 -4.91 -10.06 1.96
CA TYR A 129 -6.13 -10.56 2.57
C TYR A 129 -7.37 -10.25 1.74
N MET A 130 -7.46 -9.05 1.17
CA MET A 130 -8.56 -8.65 0.31
C MET A 130 -8.66 -9.54 -0.95
N GLU A 131 -7.54 -9.87 -1.59
CA GLU A 131 -7.49 -10.77 -2.75
C GLU A 131 -7.92 -12.19 -2.36
N GLU A 132 -7.39 -12.73 -1.26
CA GLU A 132 -7.72 -14.08 -0.78
C GLU A 132 -9.21 -14.23 -0.42
N GLU A 133 -9.84 -13.18 0.12
CA GLU A 133 -11.29 -13.16 0.40
C GLU A 133 -12.14 -13.14 -0.89
N GLN A 134 -11.67 -12.49 -1.95
CA GLN A 134 -12.35 -12.47 -3.25
C GLN A 134 -12.27 -13.85 -3.91
N ASP A 135 -11.08 -14.43 -3.99
CA ASP A 135 -10.87 -15.77 -4.55
C ASP A 135 -11.68 -16.85 -3.82
N GLY A 136 -11.85 -16.70 -2.51
CA GLY A 136 -12.66 -17.61 -1.69
C GLY A 136 -14.15 -17.54 -1.99
N LYS A 137 -14.67 -16.42 -2.47
CA LYS A 137 -16.08 -16.24 -2.88
C LYS A 137 -16.35 -16.80 -4.27
N ASP A 138 -15.44 -16.56 -5.21
CA ASP A 138 -15.58 -17.02 -6.60
C ASP A 138 -15.51 -18.54 -6.74
N ASN A 139 -14.91 -19.25 -5.79
CA ASN A 139 -14.86 -20.73 -5.74
C ASN A 139 -16.08 -21.39 -5.07
N GLN A 140 -17.08 -20.62 -4.60
CA GLN A 140 -18.30 -21.13 -3.96
C GLN A 140 -19.56 -20.99 -4.82
N GLU A 141 -19.48 -20.43 -6.02
CA GLU A 141 -20.51 -20.39 -7.05
C GLU A 141 -20.27 -21.47 -8.13
#